data_e54d9b70eeab827fca593f4af2bd8564
#
_entry.id   e54d9b70eeab827fca593f4af2bd8564
#
_cell.length_a   1.000
_cell.length_b   1.000
_cell.length_c   1.000
_cell.angle_alpha   90.00
_cell.angle_beta   90.00
_cell.angle_gamma   90.00
#
_symmetry.space_group_name_H-M   'P 1'
#
loop_
_entity.id
_entity.type
_entity.pdbx_description
1 polymer ?
#
loop_
_entity_poly.entity_id
_entity_poly.type
_entity_poly.pdbx_seq_one_letter_code
_entity_poly.pdbx_strand_id
1 'polypeptide(L)'
;MKKGIWQEFDGYSEILADIEAGRKAGEKFTAEKFSPDQFINRLHPERLSLKVADIVSETPSTKTFRLVSKDGDLPPFQAGQYISLFLEIEGIQTSRPYSISSPPHSRDCYDITVRRVENGLVSNFLMDDVAVGNDLT
;
A
#
# COMPACT_ATOMS: atom_id res chain seq x y z
N MET A 1 -5.85 -30.67 -28.04
CA MET A 1 -4.92 -29.64 -27.53
C MET A 1 -5.44 -29.15 -26.17
N LYS A 2 -4.68 -29.34 -25.10
CA LYS A 2 -5.11 -28.84 -23.78
C LYS A 2 -5.03 -27.32 -23.80
N LYS A 3 -6.14 -26.66 -23.53
CA LYS A 3 -6.18 -25.19 -23.33
C LYS A 3 -5.29 -24.85 -22.12
N GLY A 4 -4.40 -23.89 -22.28
CA GLY A 4 -3.57 -23.42 -21.18
C GLY A 4 -4.42 -22.67 -20.14
N ILE A 5 -4.02 -22.74 -18.87
CA ILE A 5 -4.69 -22.08 -17.72
C ILE A 5 -5.01 -20.59 -17.97
N TRP A 6 -4.19 -19.91 -18.76
CA TRP A 6 -4.35 -18.49 -19.09
C TRP A 6 -5.53 -18.16 -20.02
N GLN A 7 -6.08 -19.16 -20.73
CA GLN A 7 -7.19 -18.98 -21.67
C GLN A 7 -8.57 -18.91 -20.97
N GLU A 8 -8.59 -19.13 -19.65
CA GLU A 8 -9.81 -19.10 -18.84
C GLU A 8 -10.02 -17.74 -18.13
N PHE A 9 -9.07 -16.79 -18.27
CA PHE A 9 -9.23 -15.47 -17.69
C PHE A 9 -10.10 -14.58 -18.58
N ASP A 10 -11.12 -13.94 -17.98
CA ASP A 10 -11.92 -12.90 -18.61
C ASP A 10 -11.00 -11.80 -19.17
N GLY A 11 -11.21 -11.44 -20.45
CA GLY A 11 -10.40 -10.45 -21.15
C GLY A 11 -9.16 -11.00 -21.88
N TYR A 12 -8.80 -12.28 -21.75
CA TYR A 12 -7.64 -12.85 -22.47
C TYR A 12 -7.81 -12.77 -24.00
N SER A 13 -8.99 -13.01 -24.51
CA SER A 13 -9.31 -12.93 -25.94
C SER A 13 -9.24 -11.50 -26.47
N GLU A 14 -9.60 -10.51 -25.67
CA GLU A 14 -9.51 -9.08 -26.02
C GLU A 14 -8.06 -8.64 -26.09
N ILE A 15 -7.25 -9.04 -25.13
CA ILE A 15 -5.79 -8.75 -25.11
C ILE A 15 -5.10 -9.36 -26.33
N LEU A 16 -5.45 -10.61 -26.71
CA LEU A 16 -4.90 -11.23 -27.90
C LEU A 16 -5.31 -10.51 -29.19
N ALA A 17 -6.56 -10.06 -29.30
CA ALA A 17 -7.04 -9.29 -30.43
C ALA A 17 -6.29 -7.95 -30.57
N ASP A 18 -6.06 -7.27 -29.48
CA ASP A 18 -5.29 -6.02 -29.46
C ASP A 18 -3.83 -6.22 -29.84
N ILE A 19 -3.20 -7.31 -29.38
CA ILE A 19 -1.83 -7.69 -29.76
C ILE A 19 -1.75 -8.00 -31.27
N GLU A 20 -2.72 -8.72 -31.81
CA GLU A 20 -2.75 -9.04 -33.25
C GLU A 20 -3.04 -7.80 -34.10
N ALA A 21 -3.89 -6.91 -33.65
CA ALA A 21 -4.16 -5.64 -34.31
C ALA A 21 -2.92 -4.74 -34.35
N GLY A 22 -2.20 -4.62 -33.24
CA GLY A 22 -0.95 -3.88 -33.16
C GLY A 22 0.16 -4.46 -34.04
N ARG A 23 0.28 -5.80 -34.12
CA ARG A 23 1.22 -6.47 -35.04
C ARG A 23 0.88 -6.19 -36.51
N LYS A 24 -0.39 -6.21 -36.89
CA LYS A 24 -0.85 -5.93 -38.28
C LYS A 24 -0.63 -4.45 -38.63
N ALA A 25 -0.72 -3.54 -37.68
CA ALA A 25 -0.45 -2.12 -37.86
C ALA A 25 1.05 -1.78 -37.98
N GLY A 26 1.93 -2.76 -37.79
CA GLY A 26 3.39 -2.54 -37.79
C GLY A 26 3.88 -1.71 -36.61
N GLU A 27 3.05 -1.57 -35.57
CA GLU A 27 3.46 -0.92 -34.33
C GLU A 27 4.56 -1.75 -33.68
N LYS A 28 5.75 -1.16 -33.56
CA LYS A 28 6.76 -1.71 -32.68
C LYS A 28 6.21 -1.55 -31.26
N PHE A 29 6.01 -2.68 -30.58
CA PHE A 29 5.80 -2.69 -29.15
C PHE A 29 7.03 -2.07 -28.49
N THR A 30 7.03 -0.76 -28.35
CA THR A 30 8.02 -0.10 -27.53
C THR A 30 7.57 -0.30 -26.07
N ALA A 31 8.48 -0.78 -25.24
CA ALA A 31 8.27 -0.98 -23.81
C ALA A 31 7.75 0.28 -23.07
N GLU A 32 7.78 1.44 -23.73
CA GLU A 32 7.30 2.72 -23.21
C GLU A 32 5.76 2.82 -23.11
N LYS A 33 5.00 2.11 -23.94
CA LYS A 33 3.51 2.16 -23.89
C LYS A 33 2.91 1.24 -22.80
N PHE A 34 3.63 0.23 -22.40
CA PHE A 34 3.27 -0.69 -21.32
C PHE A 34 4.55 -0.99 -20.52
N SER A 35 4.94 -0.05 -19.67
CA SER A 35 5.92 -0.36 -18.64
C SER A 35 5.16 -0.97 -17.45
N PRO A 36 5.26 -2.28 -17.23
CA PRO A 36 4.72 -2.92 -16.03
C PRO A 36 5.22 -2.21 -14.78
N ASP A 37 6.44 -1.67 -14.84
CA ASP A 37 7.08 -0.96 -13.74
C ASP A 37 6.35 0.33 -13.37
N GLN A 38 5.83 1.10 -14.33
CA GLN A 38 5.04 2.31 -14.03
C GLN A 38 3.71 1.96 -13.36
N PHE A 39 3.07 0.88 -13.79
CA PHE A 39 1.83 0.41 -13.19
C PHE A 39 2.08 -0.19 -11.80
N ILE A 40 3.12 -1.00 -11.67
CA ILE A 40 3.55 -1.59 -10.40
C ILE A 40 3.94 -0.49 -9.41
N ASN A 41 4.75 0.49 -9.82
CA ASN A 41 5.16 1.60 -8.96
C ASN A 41 4.00 2.49 -8.51
N ARG A 42 2.95 2.62 -9.34
CA ARG A 42 1.73 3.34 -8.97
C ARG A 42 0.90 2.56 -7.93
N LEU A 43 0.85 1.23 -8.05
CA LEU A 43 0.11 0.36 -7.13
C LEU A 43 0.90 0.03 -5.87
N HIS A 44 2.23 -0.02 -5.97
CA HIS A 44 3.15 -0.38 -4.90
C HIS A 44 4.32 0.60 -4.88
N PRO A 45 4.08 1.87 -4.51
CA PRO A 45 5.17 2.84 -4.39
C PRO A 45 6.17 2.35 -3.33
N GLU A 46 7.45 2.59 -3.56
CA GLU A 46 8.52 2.18 -2.64
C GLU A 46 8.33 2.78 -1.25
N ARG A 47 7.87 4.03 -1.19
CA ARG A 47 7.55 4.72 0.06
C ARG A 47 6.37 5.65 -0.09
N LEU A 48 5.59 5.77 0.98
CA LEU A 48 4.48 6.71 1.11
C LEU A 48 4.84 7.74 2.18
N SER A 49 4.64 9.00 1.88
CA SER A 49 4.67 10.08 2.88
C SER A 49 3.29 10.21 3.50
N LEU A 50 3.17 9.78 4.72
CA LEU A 50 1.90 9.75 5.45
C LEU A 50 1.90 10.75 6.60
N LYS A 51 0.72 11.23 6.97
CA LYS A 51 0.49 12.05 8.15
C LYS A 51 -0.56 11.40 9.03
N VAL A 52 -0.34 11.45 10.34
CA VAL A 52 -1.33 11.04 11.33
C VAL A 52 -2.45 12.09 11.37
N ALA A 53 -3.63 11.74 10.87
CA ALA A 53 -4.79 12.60 10.82
C ALA A 53 -5.64 12.49 12.08
N ASP A 54 -5.68 11.31 12.70
CA ASP A 54 -6.46 11.04 13.89
C ASP A 54 -5.88 9.87 14.69
N ILE A 55 -6.13 9.84 16.00
CA ILE A 55 -5.73 8.76 16.90
C ILE A 55 -6.91 8.40 17.80
N VAL A 56 -7.39 7.19 17.69
CA VAL A 56 -8.48 6.66 18.51
C VAL A 56 -7.92 5.68 19.55
N SER A 57 -8.19 5.93 20.83
CA SER A 57 -7.87 5.00 21.90
C SER A 57 -8.94 3.93 22.00
N GLU A 58 -8.63 2.73 21.51
CA GLU A 58 -9.56 1.58 21.52
C GLU A 58 -9.64 0.93 22.91
N THR A 59 -8.48 0.77 23.53
CA THR A 59 -8.32 0.25 24.90
C THR A 59 -7.13 0.97 25.57
N PRO A 60 -6.89 0.78 26.87
CA PRO A 60 -5.70 1.35 27.53
C PRO A 60 -4.37 0.94 26.91
N SER A 61 -4.33 -0.17 26.19
CA SER A 61 -3.12 -0.69 25.54
C SER A 61 -3.18 -0.73 24.02
N THR A 62 -4.22 -0.15 23.40
CA THR A 62 -4.42 -0.24 21.94
C THR A 62 -4.93 1.07 21.40
N LYS A 63 -4.27 1.58 20.35
CA LYS A 63 -4.69 2.77 19.60
C LYS A 63 -4.81 2.45 18.11
N THR A 64 -5.77 3.09 17.46
CA THR A 64 -5.89 3.13 15.99
C THR A 64 -5.41 4.47 15.50
N PHE A 65 -4.46 4.44 14.56
CA PHE A 65 -3.89 5.62 13.91
C PHE A 65 -4.49 5.73 12.51
N ARG A 66 -5.10 6.85 12.21
CA ARG A 66 -5.57 7.20 10.87
C ARG A 66 -4.49 7.94 10.13
N LEU A 67 -4.04 7.36 9.03
CA LEU A 67 -2.97 7.87 8.20
C LEU A 67 -3.54 8.38 6.86
N VAL A 68 -3.19 9.59 6.49
CA VAL A 68 -3.56 10.19 5.20
C VAL A 68 -2.31 10.47 4.38
N SER A 69 -2.44 10.45 3.06
CA SER A 69 -1.33 10.80 2.17
C SER A 69 -1.04 12.30 2.24
N LYS A 70 0.24 12.65 2.15
CA LYS A 70 0.70 14.05 1.98
C LYS A 70 0.80 14.43 0.51
N ASP A 71 0.94 13.45 -0.38
CA ASP A 71 1.34 13.64 -1.77
C ASP A 71 0.24 13.23 -2.78
N GLY A 72 -1.01 13.14 -2.35
CA GLY A 72 -2.15 12.80 -3.20
C GLY A 72 -2.94 11.59 -2.74
N ASP A 73 -3.42 10.78 -3.68
CA ASP A 73 -4.25 9.62 -3.38
C ASP A 73 -3.41 8.46 -2.82
N LEU A 74 -4.00 7.73 -1.86
CA LEU A 74 -3.42 6.50 -1.37
C LEU A 74 -3.61 5.37 -2.41
N PRO A 75 -2.61 4.49 -2.59
CA PRO A 75 -2.76 3.30 -3.40
C PRO A 75 -3.93 2.43 -2.95
N PRO A 76 -4.66 1.80 -3.89
CA PRO A 76 -5.69 0.83 -3.53
C PRO A 76 -5.03 -0.38 -2.84
N PHE A 77 -5.73 -0.96 -1.88
CA PHE A 77 -5.28 -2.15 -1.19
C PHE A 77 -6.39 -3.20 -1.08
N GLN A 78 -6.02 -4.43 -0.77
CA GLN A 78 -6.94 -5.53 -0.53
C GLN A 78 -6.96 -5.88 0.96
N ALA A 79 -8.07 -6.45 1.43
CA ALA A 79 -8.19 -6.94 2.79
C ALA A 79 -7.04 -7.92 3.11
N GLY A 80 -6.42 -7.74 4.28
CA GLY A 80 -5.27 -8.53 4.70
C GLY A 80 -3.90 -7.96 4.31
N GLN A 81 -3.84 -6.90 3.50
CA GLN A 81 -2.59 -6.22 3.24
C GLN A 81 -2.11 -5.41 4.45
N TYR A 82 -0.81 -5.14 4.46
CA TYR A 82 -0.14 -4.38 5.49
C TYR A 82 0.75 -3.29 4.87
N ILE A 83 1.09 -2.30 5.68
CA ILE A 83 2.14 -1.32 5.39
C ILE A 83 3.30 -1.53 6.37
N SER A 84 4.51 -1.28 5.92
CA SER A 84 5.69 -1.24 6.80
C SER A 84 5.99 0.20 7.16
N LEU A 85 5.90 0.54 8.44
CA LEU A 85 6.35 1.83 8.93
C LEU A 85 7.86 1.82 9.09
N PHE A 86 8.55 2.77 8.46
CA PHE A 86 9.97 3.01 8.63
C PHE A 86 10.15 4.17 9.60
N LEU A 87 10.83 3.92 10.69
CA LEU A 87 10.95 4.86 11.82
C LEU A 87 12.39 4.99 12.23
N GLU A 88 12.74 6.18 12.69
CA GLU A 88 13.99 6.41 13.44
C GLU A 88 13.63 6.78 14.88
N ILE A 89 14.03 5.93 15.81
CA ILE A 89 13.72 6.08 17.24
C ILE A 89 15.05 6.10 17.98
N GLU A 90 15.36 7.22 18.63
CA GLU A 90 16.63 7.40 19.38
C GLU A 90 17.90 7.07 18.54
N GLY A 91 17.88 7.42 17.24
CA GLY A 91 18.96 7.14 16.31
C GLY A 91 18.99 5.70 15.77
N ILE A 92 18.03 4.87 16.14
CA ILE A 92 17.90 3.49 15.64
C ILE A 92 16.90 3.48 14.50
N GLN A 93 17.35 3.10 13.31
CA GLN A 93 16.46 2.87 12.17
C GLN A 93 15.82 1.49 12.28
N THR A 94 14.51 1.46 12.20
CA THR A 94 13.73 0.24 12.33
C THR A 94 12.51 0.26 11.42
N SER A 95 11.94 -0.90 11.16
CA SER A 95 10.66 -1.00 10.46
C SER A 95 9.78 -2.07 11.09
N ARG A 96 8.47 -1.85 11.03
CA ARG A 96 7.47 -2.84 11.49
C ARG A 96 6.28 -2.85 10.56
N PRO A 97 5.81 -4.04 10.18
CA PRO A 97 4.58 -4.19 9.42
C PRO A 97 3.35 -4.04 10.33
N TYR A 98 2.35 -3.31 9.83
CA TYR A 98 1.04 -3.18 10.45
C TYR A 98 -0.04 -3.45 9.42
N SER A 99 -0.96 -4.35 9.72
CA SER A 99 -2.11 -4.61 8.86
C SER A 99 -2.98 -3.37 8.75
N ILE A 100 -3.47 -3.10 7.55
CA ILE A 100 -4.43 -2.02 7.31
C ILE A 100 -5.77 -2.49 7.86
N SER A 101 -6.31 -1.76 8.82
CA SER A 101 -7.58 -2.08 9.50
C SER A 101 -8.77 -1.31 8.93
N SER A 102 -8.55 -0.28 8.11
CA SER A 102 -9.62 0.38 7.36
C SER A 102 -10.15 -0.52 6.24
N PRO A 103 -11.41 -0.32 5.81
CA PRO A 103 -11.99 -1.11 4.72
C PRO A 103 -11.34 -0.74 3.37
N PRO A 104 -11.13 -1.73 2.46
CA PRO A 104 -10.43 -1.51 1.18
C PRO A 104 -11.10 -0.52 0.23
N HIS A 105 -12.37 -0.24 0.40
CA HIS A 105 -13.10 0.75 -0.40
C HIS A 105 -12.85 2.20 0.07
N SER A 106 -12.32 2.39 1.27
CA SER A 106 -11.86 3.70 1.75
C SER A 106 -10.52 4.02 1.11
N ARG A 107 -10.47 5.09 0.30
CA ARG A 107 -9.24 5.53 -0.39
C ARG A 107 -8.62 6.76 0.23
N ASP A 108 -9.30 7.36 1.19
CA ASP A 108 -8.90 8.64 1.79
C ASP A 108 -7.88 8.44 2.92
N CYS A 109 -7.88 7.26 3.53
CA CYS A 109 -6.99 6.96 4.66
C CYS A 109 -6.66 5.46 4.77
N TYR A 110 -5.55 5.19 5.44
CA TYR A 110 -5.25 3.88 6.01
C TYR A 110 -5.36 3.97 7.53
N ASP A 111 -6.12 3.09 8.14
CA ASP A 111 -6.11 2.91 9.58
C ASP A 111 -5.18 1.73 9.93
N ILE A 112 -4.34 1.91 10.92
CA ILE A 112 -3.55 0.84 11.52
C ILE A 112 -3.84 0.77 13.02
N THR A 113 -4.05 -0.43 13.54
CA THR A 113 -4.32 -0.63 14.96
C THR A 113 -3.09 -1.23 15.64
N VAL A 114 -2.56 -0.50 16.60
CA VAL A 114 -1.31 -0.82 17.30
C VAL A 114 -1.63 -1.18 18.74
N ARG A 115 -1.20 -2.37 19.15
CA ARG A 115 -1.24 -2.79 20.54
C ARG A 115 0.14 -2.62 21.17
N ARG A 116 0.18 -2.07 22.38
CA ARG A 116 1.40 -1.98 23.17
C ARG A 116 1.97 -3.37 23.45
N VAL A 117 3.25 -3.51 23.18
CA VAL A 117 4.02 -4.70 23.54
C VAL A 117 4.96 -4.31 24.67
N GLU A 118 5.00 -5.10 25.72
CA GLU A 118 5.92 -4.88 26.85
C GLU A 118 7.38 -4.86 26.35
N ASN A 119 8.10 -3.79 26.67
CA ASN A 119 9.47 -3.52 26.18
C ASN A 119 9.61 -3.43 24.66
N GLY A 120 8.51 -3.24 23.93
CA GLY A 120 8.51 -3.07 22.47
C GLY A 120 8.90 -1.66 22.07
N LEU A 121 10.03 -1.48 21.36
CA LEU A 121 10.53 -0.17 20.95
C LEU A 121 9.50 0.60 20.10
N VAL A 122 9.04 -0.01 19.01
CA VAL A 122 8.14 0.66 18.04
C VAL A 122 6.74 0.85 18.60
N SER A 123 6.16 -0.17 19.25
CA SER A 123 4.81 -0.05 19.79
C SER A 123 4.72 1.01 20.90
N ASN A 124 5.73 1.12 21.75
CA ASN A 124 5.76 2.13 22.80
C ASN A 124 5.94 3.54 22.21
N PHE A 125 6.85 3.70 21.25
CA PHE A 125 7.02 4.96 20.54
C PHE A 125 5.70 5.42 19.87
N LEU A 126 5.00 4.54 19.16
CA LEU A 126 3.72 4.88 18.55
C LEU A 126 2.67 5.24 19.61
N MET A 127 2.64 4.54 20.73
CA MET A 127 1.66 4.79 21.79
C MET A 127 1.91 6.06 22.58
N ASP A 128 3.17 6.45 22.79
CA ASP A 128 3.54 7.51 23.74
C ASP A 128 4.01 8.79 23.05
N ASP A 129 4.73 8.70 21.94
CA ASP A 129 5.42 9.83 21.32
C ASP A 129 4.74 10.34 20.04
N VAL A 130 3.94 9.49 19.39
CA VAL A 130 3.26 9.89 18.13
C VAL A 130 1.95 10.60 18.42
N ALA A 131 1.80 11.79 17.85
CA ALA A 131 0.62 12.66 17.96
C ALA A 131 -0.02 12.92 16.59
N VAL A 132 -1.26 13.40 16.61
CA VAL A 132 -1.93 13.92 15.40
C VAL A 132 -1.09 15.04 14.79
N GLY A 133 -0.90 14.97 13.48
CA GLY A 133 -0.06 15.89 12.72
C GLY A 133 1.37 15.39 12.48
N ASN A 134 1.83 14.35 13.17
CA ASN A 134 3.14 13.78 12.91
C ASN A 134 3.22 13.09 11.54
N ASP A 135 4.39 13.14 10.94
CA ASP A 135 4.69 12.47 9.68
C ASP A 135 5.21 11.05 9.96
N LEU A 136 4.76 10.09 9.15
CA LEU A 136 5.24 8.70 9.14
C LEU A 136 5.59 8.29 7.70
N THR A 137 6.54 7.37 7.58
CA THR A 137 6.96 6.85 6.26
C THR A 137 6.91 5.35 6.22
#